data_8cbc1ce4deb46fa0272371eb7854f148
#
_entry.id   8cbc1ce4deb46fa0272371eb7854f148
#
_cell.length_a   1.000
_cell.length_b   1.000
_cell.length_c   1.000
_cell.angle_alpha   90.00
_cell.angle_beta   90.00
_cell.angle_gamma   90.00
#
_symmetry.space_group_name_H-M   'P 1'
#
loop_
_entity.id
_entity.type
_entity.pdbx_description
1 polymer ?
#
loop_
_entity_poly.entity_id
_entity_poly.type
_entity_poly.pdbx_seq_one_letter_code
_entity_poly.pdbx_strand_id
1 'polypeptide(L)'
;RRSSDLSMKSAIMQSKGSLSKEIGELRKYLLNVLALIEYAVDFTEDDEDIIDDNLLSQIKDGINKTIERIKKLLKNADEGKIIRDGLNMVIVGKPNVGKSSLLNALLREKRAIVTDIPGTTRDIIEEYINIDGIPVRIIDTAGIRDTEDTVEKIGVERSKEKIEEADLVVLMMDSSREVDDEDKLIIDAVKDKKYITLLNKIDLNR
;
A
#
# COMPACT_ATOMS: atom_id res chain seq x y z
N ARG A 1 12.83 27.94 -4.44
CA ARG A 1 13.16 26.66 -5.13
C ARG A 1 14.41 25.96 -4.53
N ARG A 2 15.50 26.66 -4.21
CA ARG A 2 16.71 26.05 -3.60
C ARG A 2 16.55 25.60 -2.13
N SER A 3 15.65 26.20 -1.39
CA SER A 3 15.43 25.86 0.03
C SER A 3 14.64 24.54 0.21
N SER A 4 13.74 24.18 -0.73
CA SER A 4 13.00 22.93 -0.70
C SER A 4 13.88 21.70 -1.00
N ASP A 5 14.82 21.84 -1.94
CA ASP A 5 15.76 20.76 -2.28
C ASP A 5 16.75 20.45 -1.16
N LEU A 6 17.18 21.48 -0.43
CA LEU A 6 18.06 21.32 0.73
C LEU A 6 17.34 20.70 1.93
N SER A 7 16.09 21.10 2.17
CA SER A 7 15.27 20.53 3.24
C SER A 7 14.92 19.07 2.95
N MET A 8 14.62 18.74 1.70
CA MET A 8 14.35 17.37 1.26
C MET A 8 15.60 16.48 1.36
N LYS A 9 16.76 16.96 0.93
CA LYS A 9 18.05 16.23 1.10
C LYS A 9 18.39 16.02 2.58
N SER A 10 18.17 17.03 3.41
CA SER A 10 18.36 16.95 4.86
C SER A 10 17.44 15.90 5.49
N ALA A 11 16.16 15.89 5.12
CA ALA A 11 15.18 14.90 5.59
C ALA A 11 15.57 13.47 5.16
N ILE A 12 16.03 13.28 3.93
CA ILE A 12 16.50 11.98 3.42
C ILE A 12 17.76 11.50 4.16
N MET A 13 18.72 12.40 4.42
CA MET A 13 19.93 12.05 5.19
C MET A 13 19.61 11.71 6.65
N GLN A 14 18.68 12.44 7.26
CA GLN A 14 18.22 12.20 8.63
C GLN A 14 17.44 10.88 8.74
N SER A 15 16.62 10.55 7.74
CA SER A 15 15.94 9.27 7.62
C SER A 15 16.92 8.09 7.44
N LYS A 16 17.97 8.23 6.61
CA LYS A 16 18.99 7.21 6.44
C LYS A 16 19.79 6.94 7.74
N GLY A 17 20.11 7.98 8.49
CA GLY A 17 20.80 7.85 9.78
C GLY A 17 19.92 7.18 10.84
N SER A 18 18.63 7.51 10.87
CA SER A 18 17.66 6.90 11.76
C SER A 18 17.47 5.40 11.47
N LEU A 19 17.29 5.02 10.20
CA LEU A 19 17.15 3.62 9.79
C LEU A 19 18.39 2.80 10.11
N SER A 20 19.60 3.34 9.84
CA SER A 20 20.87 2.67 10.15
C SER A 20 21.03 2.41 11.66
N LYS A 21 20.58 3.35 12.50
CA LYS A 21 20.58 3.20 13.96
C LYS A 21 19.62 2.10 14.41
N GLU A 22 18.39 2.10 13.88
CA GLU A 22 17.37 1.08 14.18
C GLU A 22 17.84 -0.34 13.77
N ILE A 23 18.46 -0.47 12.58
CA ILE A 23 19.04 -1.74 12.14
C ILE A 23 20.20 -2.17 13.07
N GLY A 24 21.02 -1.22 13.51
CA GLY A 24 22.11 -1.48 14.46
C GLY A 24 21.59 -1.99 15.81
N GLU A 25 20.46 -1.44 16.29
CA GLU A 25 19.80 -1.92 17.50
C GLU A 25 19.19 -3.31 17.33
N LEU A 26 18.50 -3.56 16.21
CA LEU A 26 17.98 -4.89 15.87
C LEU A 26 19.09 -5.95 15.87
N ARG A 27 20.23 -5.63 15.25
CA ARG A 27 21.39 -6.53 15.23
C ARG A 27 21.87 -6.86 16.64
N LYS A 28 21.93 -5.87 17.55
CA LYS A 28 22.31 -6.12 18.97
C LYS A 28 21.33 -7.05 19.65
N TYR A 29 20.02 -6.87 19.44
CA TYR A 29 18.99 -7.75 19.99
C TYR A 29 19.14 -9.18 19.50
N LEU A 30 19.34 -9.40 18.20
CA LEU A 30 19.56 -10.73 17.62
C LEU A 30 20.82 -11.39 18.16
N LEU A 31 21.92 -10.64 18.32
CA LEU A 31 23.15 -11.17 18.89
C LEU A 31 22.96 -11.59 20.36
N ASN A 32 22.17 -10.85 21.15
CA ASN A 32 21.84 -11.25 22.50
C ASN A 32 21.01 -12.54 22.56
N VAL A 33 20.02 -12.67 21.66
CA VAL A 33 19.21 -13.91 21.56
C VAL A 33 20.09 -15.09 21.14
N LEU A 34 20.99 -14.87 20.17
CA LEU A 34 21.94 -15.90 19.73
C LEU A 34 22.83 -16.36 20.87
N ALA A 35 23.39 -15.42 21.65
CA ALA A 35 24.22 -15.76 22.81
C ALA A 35 23.46 -16.58 23.87
N LEU A 36 22.15 -16.30 24.10
CA LEU A 36 21.33 -17.12 24.99
C LEU A 36 21.10 -18.52 24.44
N ILE A 37 20.95 -18.66 23.12
CA ILE A 37 20.79 -19.96 22.45
C ILE A 37 22.11 -20.75 22.53
N GLU A 38 23.25 -20.13 22.23
CA GLU A 38 24.58 -20.74 22.34
C GLU A 38 24.82 -21.21 23.75
N TYR A 39 24.51 -20.35 24.74
CA TYR A 39 24.59 -20.74 26.15
C TYR A 39 23.72 -21.97 26.45
N ALA A 40 22.48 -22.01 25.98
CA ALA A 40 21.59 -23.14 26.18
C ALA A 40 22.13 -24.45 25.56
N VAL A 41 22.80 -24.36 24.39
CA VAL A 41 23.34 -25.52 23.67
C VAL A 41 24.62 -26.04 24.32
N ASP A 42 25.54 -25.16 24.72
CA ASP A 42 26.84 -25.54 25.26
C ASP A 42 26.73 -26.23 26.64
N PHE A 43 25.70 -25.87 27.42
CA PHE A 43 25.51 -26.43 28.76
C PHE A 43 24.58 -27.66 28.82
N THR A 44 23.94 -28.07 27.73
CA THR A 44 23.09 -29.28 27.69
C THR A 44 23.86 -30.58 27.60
N GLU A 45 25.20 -30.56 27.35
CA GLU A 45 26.01 -31.77 27.30
C GLU A 45 26.40 -32.29 28.69
N ASP A 46 26.41 -31.44 29.74
CA ASP A 46 26.87 -31.80 31.07
C ASP A 46 25.80 -31.79 32.17
N ASP A 47 24.68 -31.08 32.04
CA ASP A 47 23.60 -30.98 33.04
C ASP A 47 22.23 -30.80 32.38
N GLU A 48 21.37 -31.84 32.46
CA GLU A 48 19.99 -31.81 31.93
C GLU A 48 19.06 -30.75 32.60
N ASP A 49 19.47 -30.20 33.75
CA ASP A 49 18.66 -29.26 34.56
C ASP A 49 18.86 -27.76 34.22
N ILE A 50 19.73 -27.40 33.25
CA ILE A 50 20.09 -26.00 33.00
C ILE A 50 19.16 -25.31 31.99
N ILE A 51 18.39 -26.03 31.19
CA ILE A 51 17.35 -25.42 30.36
C ILE A 51 16.12 -25.14 31.22
N ASP A 52 16.23 -24.11 32.03
CA ASP A 52 15.13 -23.57 32.83
C ASP A 52 14.08 -22.93 31.92
N ASP A 53 12.81 -23.10 32.27
CA ASP A 53 11.65 -22.43 31.62
C ASP A 53 11.86 -20.91 31.51
N ASN A 54 12.63 -20.33 32.40
CA ASN A 54 13.01 -18.93 32.38
C ASN A 54 13.94 -18.59 31.18
N LEU A 55 14.93 -19.42 30.86
CA LEU A 55 15.83 -19.21 29.71
C LEU A 55 15.07 -19.32 28.39
N LEU A 56 14.20 -20.33 28.28
CA LEU A 56 13.31 -20.49 27.11
C LEU A 56 12.36 -19.31 26.96
N SER A 57 11.83 -18.78 28.06
CA SER A 57 10.99 -17.60 28.08
C SER A 57 11.75 -16.36 27.59
N GLN A 58 12.98 -16.16 28.06
CA GLN A 58 13.83 -15.03 27.65
C GLN A 58 14.16 -15.09 26.14
N ILE A 59 14.45 -16.26 25.59
CA ILE A 59 14.72 -16.46 24.17
C ILE A 59 13.45 -16.14 23.35
N LYS A 60 12.29 -16.68 23.74
CA LYS A 60 11.01 -16.42 23.08
C LYS A 60 10.66 -14.93 23.10
N ASP A 61 10.81 -14.28 24.24
CA ASP A 61 10.55 -12.86 24.40
C ASP A 61 11.49 -12.00 23.54
N GLY A 62 12.77 -12.36 23.47
CA GLY A 62 13.75 -11.71 22.62
C GLY A 62 13.39 -11.81 21.14
N ILE A 63 12.99 -13.01 20.69
CA ILE A 63 12.54 -13.25 19.31
C ILE A 63 11.28 -12.42 19.00
N ASN A 64 10.27 -12.49 19.87
CA ASN A 64 9.01 -11.78 19.67
C ASN A 64 9.21 -10.25 19.60
N LYS A 65 10.01 -9.68 20.50
CA LYS A 65 10.38 -8.26 20.48
C LYS A 65 11.10 -7.88 19.18
N THR A 66 11.94 -8.76 18.65
CA THR A 66 12.63 -8.53 17.39
C THR A 66 11.64 -8.52 16.21
N ILE A 67 10.72 -9.49 16.17
CA ILE A 67 9.67 -9.58 15.15
C ILE A 67 8.78 -8.33 15.17
N GLU A 68 8.35 -7.88 16.34
CA GLU A 68 7.53 -6.67 16.47
C GLU A 68 8.25 -5.41 15.96
N ARG A 69 9.55 -5.27 16.28
CA ARG A 69 10.35 -4.16 15.77
C ARG A 69 10.51 -4.18 14.26
N ILE A 70 10.75 -5.36 13.67
CA ILE A 70 10.83 -5.53 12.21
C ILE A 70 9.49 -5.16 11.57
N LYS A 71 8.37 -5.65 12.10
CA LYS A 71 7.03 -5.30 11.59
C LYS A 71 6.78 -3.78 11.64
N LYS A 72 7.20 -3.12 12.72
CA LYS A 72 7.08 -1.66 12.84
C LYS A 72 7.93 -0.93 11.81
N LEU A 73 9.17 -1.38 11.56
CA LEU A 73 10.03 -0.79 10.53
C LEU A 73 9.46 -0.96 9.12
N LEU A 74 8.92 -2.13 8.80
CA LEU A 74 8.27 -2.39 7.51
C LEU A 74 7.05 -1.48 7.32
N LYS A 75 6.20 -1.36 8.35
CA LYS A 75 5.05 -0.46 8.30
C LYS A 75 5.47 0.99 8.05
N ASN A 76 6.48 1.48 8.75
CA ASN A 76 6.99 2.85 8.58
C ASN A 76 7.62 3.06 7.19
N ALA A 77 8.25 2.01 6.61
CA ALA A 77 8.82 2.06 5.27
C ALA A 77 7.72 2.19 4.20
N ASP A 78 6.62 1.44 4.33
CA ASP A 78 5.46 1.53 3.44
C ASP A 78 4.81 2.91 3.51
N GLU A 79 4.59 3.46 4.71
CA GLU A 79 4.06 4.82 4.90
C GLU A 79 5.00 5.88 4.28
N GLY A 80 6.32 5.74 4.48
CA GLY A 80 7.31 6.63 3.89
C GLY A 80 7.37 6.55 2.37
N LYS A 81 7.14 5.38 1.79
CA LYS A 81 7.04 5.17 0.35
C LYS A 81 5.82 5.91 -0.22
N ILE A 82 4.66 5.78 0.41
CA ILE A 82 3.43 6.46 -0.01
C ILE A 82 3.61 7.99 0.01
N ILE A 83 4.25 8.54 1.05
CA ILE A 83 4.49 9.99 1.14
C ILE A 83 5.46 10.48 0.07
N ARG A 84 6.47 9.68 -0.29
CA ARG A 84 7.51 10.06 -1.23
C ARG A 84 7.12 9.83 -2.69
N ASP A 85 6.60 8.64 -2.98
CA ASP A 85 6.36 8.16 -4.35
C ASP A 85 4.90 8.33 -4.77
N GLY A 86 4.02 8.59 -3.77
CA GLY A 86 2.58 8.63 -3.98
C GLY A 86 1.93 7.26 -3.86
N LEU A 87 0.61 7.26 -3.97
CA LEU A 87 -0.24 6.08 -3.93
C LEU A 87 -0.80 5.82 -5.33
N ASN A 88 -0.62 4.62 -5.84
CA ASN A 88 -1.28 4.18 -7.07
C ASN A 88 -2.70 3.71 -6.75
N MET A 89 -3.70 4.35 -7.34
CA MET A 89 -5.11 4.04 -7.14
C MET A 89 -5.78 3.66 -8.44
N VAL A 90 -6.58 2.59 -8.42
CA VAL A 90 -7.43 2.20 -9.54
C VAL A 90 -8.90 2.24 -9.12
N ILE A 91 -9.77 2.67 -10.03
CA ILE A 91 -11.22 2.68 -9.82
C ILE A 91 -11.82 1.57 -10.68
N VAL A 92 -12.42 0.56 -10.04
CA VAL A 92 -13.03 -0.60 -10.70
C VAL A 92 -14.53 -0.69 -10.41
N GLY A 93 -15.25 -1.36 -11.26
CA GLY A 93 -16.70 -1.57 -11.15
C GLY A 93 -17.32 -1.71 -12.53
N LYS A 94 -18.56 -2.17 -12.58
CA LYS A 94 -19.31 -2.38 -13.84
C LYS A 94 -19.47 -1.08 -14.65
N PRO A 95 -19.83 -1.17 -15.93
CA PRO A 95 -20.24 0.00 -16.71
C PRO A 95 -21.39 0.76 -16.01
N ASN A 96 -21.41 2.08 -16.17
CA ASN A 96 -22.48 2.95 -15.68
C ASN A 96 -22.70 2.99 -14.14
N VAL A 97 -21.79 2.44 -13.32
CA VAL A 97 -21.84 2.58 -11.86
C VAL A 97 -21.40 3.97 -11.37
N GLY A 98 -20.83 4.82 -12.26
CA GLY A 98 -20.44 6.18 -11.92
C GLY A 98 -18.93 6.42 -11.78
N LYS A 99 -18.08 5.53 -12.29
CA LYS A 99 -16.61 5.66 -12.23
C LYS A 99 -16.11 6.98 -12.82
N SER A 100 -16.58 7.35 -14.02
CA SER A 100 -16.22 8.61 -14.67
C SER A 100 -16.68 9.84 -13.90
N SER A 101 -17.85 9.77 -13.25
CA SER A 101 -18.37 10.84 -12.39
C SER A 101 -17.49 11.04 -11.16
N LEU A 102 -17.07 9.95 -10.52
CA LEU A 102 -16.16 10.00 -9.38
C LEU A 102 -14.80 10.57 -9.80
N LEU A 103 -14.23 10.06 -10.90
CA LEU A 103 -12.96 10.57 -11.43
C LEU A 103 -13.02 12.08 -11.68
N ASN A 104 -14.07 12.53 -12.37
CA ASN A 104 -14.25 13.95 -12.67
C ASN A 104 -14.43 14.81 -11.41
N ALA A 105 -15.12 14.30 -10.39
CA ALA A 105 -15.26 14.99 -9.11
C ALA A 105 -13.90 15.11 -8.40
N LEU A 106 -13.13 14.01 -8.31
CA LEU A 106 -11.80 14.02 -7.72
C LEU A 106 -10.85 14.98 -8.44
N LEU A 107 -10.87 15.00 -9.76
CA LEU A 107 -10.02 15.90 -10.55
C LEU A 107 -10.41 17.36 -10.41
N ARG A 108 -11.69 17.69 -10.23
CA ARG A 108 -12.16 19.07 -10.02
C ARG A 108 -11.76 19.60 -8.65
N GLU A 109 -11.90 18.79 -7.61
CA GLU A 109 -11.70 19.24 -6.25
C GLU A 109 -10.24 19.13 -5.79
N LYS A 110 -9.52 18.13 -6.24
CA LYS A 110 -8.21 17.72 -5.70
C LYS A 110 -7.09 17.67 -6.73
N ARG A 111 -7.28 18.32 -7.89
CA ARG A 111 -6.26 18.31 -8.96
C ARG A 111 -4.93 18.82 -8.40
N ALA A 112 -3.94 17.96 -8.41
CA ALA A 112 -2.58 18.37 -8.10
C ALA A 112 -2.13 19.37 -9.16
N ILE A 113 -1.52 20.47 -8.73
CA ILE A 113 -0.75 21.31 -9.65
C ILE A 113 0.42 20.44 -10.10
N VAL A 114 0.33 19.91 -11.31
CA VAL A 114 1.42 19.16 -11.93
C VAL A 114 2.60 20.11 -12.04
N THR A 115 3.51 20.02 -11.09
CA THR A 115 4.87 20.53 -11.31
C THR A 115 5.52 19.53 -12.23
N ASP A 116 6.03 20.04 -13.38
CA ASP A 116 6.78 19.27 -14.36
C ASP A 116 7.73 18.29 -13.66
N ILE A 117 7.33 17.03 -13.59
CA ILE A 117 8.23 15.95 -13.19
C ILE A 117 8.99 15.61 -14.47
N PRO A 118 10.32 15.88 -14.54
CA PRO A 118 11.10 15.56 -15.73
C PRO A 118 11.09 14.03 -15.92
N GLY A 119 10.54 13.57 -17.05
CA GLY A 119 10.56 12.15 -17.41
C GLY A 119 9.23 11.56 -17.90
N THR A 120 8.14 12.30 -17.87
CA THR A 120 6.86 11.83 -18.42
C THR A 120 6.82 12.07 -19.93
N THR A 121 7.27 11.09 -20.72
CA THR A 121 7.08 11.05 -22.18
C THR A 121 5.66 10.61 -22.52
N ARG A 122 5.00 11.39 -23.20
CA ARG A 122 3.88 11.52 -24.15
C ARG A 122 2.80 10.44 -24.34
N ASP A 123 2.81 9.24 -23.73
CA ASP A 123 1.92 8.17 -24.21
C ASP A 123 0.95 7.55 -23.18
N ILE A 124 0.91 8.02 -21.91
CA ILE A 124 -0.09 7.56 -20.93
C ILE A 124 -0.64 8.80 -20.23
N ILE A 125 -1.93 9.05 -20.38
CA ILE A 125 -2.63 10.12 -19.65
C ILE A 125 -2.80 9.64 -18.21
N GLU A 126 -1.81 9.95 -17.37
CA GLU A 126 -1.86 9.70 -15.94
C GLU A 126 -2.44 10.92 -15.25
N GLU A 127 -3.44 10.71 -14.43
CA GLU A 127 -4.04 11.77 -13.64
C GLU A 127 -3.55 11.70 -12.20
N TYR A 128 -3.06 12.83 -11.71
CA TYR A 128 -2.59 12.96 -10.33
C TYR A 128 -3.54 13.85 -9.55
N ILE A 129 -3.91 13.41 -8.36
CA ILE A 129 -4.67 14.20 -7.39
C ILE A 129 -3.86 14.31 -6.09
N ASN A 130 -4.14 15.36 -5.32
CA ASN A 130 -3.54 15.53 -3.99
C ASN A 130 -4.63 15.34 -2.93
N ILE A 131 -4.47 14.34 -2.08
CA ILE A 131 -5.37 14.09 -0.96
C ILE A 131 -4.59 14.35 0.32
N ASP A 132 -4.85 15.48 0.96
CA ASP A 132 -4.24 15.91 2.23
C ASP A 132 -2.71 15.88 2.24
N GLY A 133 -2.11 16.28 1.13
CA GLY A 133 -0.65 16.33 0.96
C GLY A 133 -0.04 15.05 0.37
N ILE A 134 -0.83 13.98 0.21
CA ILE A 134 -0.40 12.72 -0.39
C ILE A 134 -0.70 12.75 -1.89
N PRO A 135 0.31 12.61 -2.77
CA PRO A 135 0.07 12.47 -4.20
C PRO A 135 -0.55 11.11 -4.50
N VAL A 136 -1.69 11.10 -5.19
CA VAL A 136 -2.38 9.88 -5.62
C VAL A 136 -2.42 9.86 -7.13
N ARG A 137 -1.82 8.83 -7.72
CA ARG A 137 -1.84 8.55 -9.16
C ARG A 137 -3.02 7.66 -9.47
N ILE A 138 -3.91 8.12 -10.34
CA ILE A 138 -5.06 7.32 -10.80
C ILE A 138 -4.64 6.56 -12.04
N ILE A 139 -4.59 5.23 -11.93
CA ILE A 139 -4.21 4.32 -13.01
C ILE A 139 -5.43 4.05 -13.89
N ASP A 140 -5.19 3.93 -15.22
CA ASP A 140 -6.21 3.54 -16.20
C ASP A 140 -7.39 4.52 -16.34
N THR A 141 -7.08 5.80 -16.39
CA THR A 141 -8.10 6.84 -16.64
C THR A 141 -8.74 6.72 -18.03
N ALA A 142 -8.04 6.11 -19.00
CA ALA A 142 -8.57 5.88 -20.36
C ALA A 142 -9.78 4.92 -20.33
N GLY A 143 -9.67 3.79 -19.64
CA GLY A 143 -10.80 2.85 -19.50
C GLY A 143 -12.00 3.41 -18.73
N ILE A 144 -11.82 4.54 -18.02
CA ILE A 144 -12.89 5.25 -17.31
C ILE A 144 -13.55 6.31 -18.23
N ARG A 145 -12.79 6.89 -19.17
CA ARG A 145 -13.26 7.96 -20.08
C ARG A 145 -13.96 7.44 -21.32
N ASP A 146 -13.54 6.28 -21.84
CA ASP A 146 -13.99 5.75 -23.14
C ASP A 146 -15.19 4.79 -23.04
N THR A 147 -16.13 5.04 -22.12
CA THR A 147 -17.32 4.20 -21.90
C THR A 147 -18.47 4.45 -22.90
N GLU A 148 -18.16 4.67 -24.18
CA GLU A 148 -19.15 4.53 -25.25
C GLU A 148 -18.69 3.39 -26.19
N ASP A 149 -19.39 2.25 -26.04
CA ASP A 149 -19.46 1.13 -27.01
C ASP A 149 -18.13 0.55 -27.53
N THR A 150 -17.74 -0.51 -26.99
CA THR A 150 -17.10 -1.73 -27.55
C THR A 150 -16.08 -2.32 -26.62
N VAL A 151 -16.23 -3.62 -26.39
CA VAL A 151 -15.25 -4.57 -25.81
C VAL A 151 -15.46 -4.93 -24.34
N GLU A 152 -16.62 -5.53 -24.04
CA GLU A 152 -16.93 -6.11 -22.70
C GLU A 152 -16.03 -7.27 -22.25
N LYS A 153 -15.33 -7.95 -23.15
CA LYS A 153 -14.51 -9.16 -22.78
C LYS A 153 -13.04 -8.86 -22.54
N ILE A 154 -12.48 -7.78 -23.08
CA ILE A 154 -11.08 -7.40 -22.84
C ILE A 154 -10.94 -6.64 -21.50
N GLY A 155 -12.03 -6.15 -20.94
CA GLY A 155 -12.03 -5.34 -19.70
C GLY A 155 -11.58 -6.09 -18.45
N VAL A 156 -11.91 -7.37 -18.29
CA VAL A 156 -11.64 -8.11 -17.05
C VAL A 156 -10.16 -8.48 -16.90
N GLU A 157 -9.50 -8.91 -17.98
CA GLU A 157 -8.06 -9.25 -17.92
C GLU A 157 -7.19 -8.00 -17.75
N ARG A 158 -7.47 -6.92 -18.50
CA ARG A 158 -6.78 -5.65 -18.30
C ARG A 158 -7.02 -5.04 -16.91
N SER A 159 -8.23 -5.22 -16.37
CA SER A 159 -8.53 -4.78 -15.01
C SER A 159 -7.71 -5.54 -13.97
N LYS A 160 -7.43 -6.83 -14.16
CA LYS A 160 -6.59 -7.61 -13.24
C LYS A 160 -5.16 -7.09 -13.17
N GLU A 161 -4.51 -6.83 -14.31
CA GLU A 161 -3.17 -6.26 -14.34
C GLU A 161 -3.12 -4.91 -13.60
N LYS A 162 -4.13 -4.05 -13.82
CA LYS A 162 -4.22 -2.75 -13.16
C LYS A 162 -4.50 -2.86 -11.65
N ILE A 163 -5.32 -3.81 -11.25
CA ILE A 163 -5.54 -4.16 -9.84
C ILE A 163 -4.23 -4.62 -9.20
N GLU A 164 -3.40 -5.40 -9.92
CA GLU A 164 -2.12 -5.86 -9.41
C GLU A 164 -1.12 -4.71 -9.20
N GLU A 165 -1.08 -3.73 -10.09
CA GLU A 165 -0.23 -2.54 -9.99
C GLU A 165 -0.67 -1.53 -8.92
N ALA A 166 -1.94 -1.59 -8.49
CA ALA A 166 -2.50 -0.62 -7.55
C ALA A 166 -2.13 -0.92 -6.10
N ASP A 167 -1.81 0.14 -5.35
CA ASP A 167 -1.67 0.12 -3.89
C ASP A 167 -3.02 0.20 -3.19
N LEU A 168 -4.03 0.82 -3.84
CA LEU A 168 -5.40 0.96 -3.37
C LEU A 168 -6.39 0.78 -4.51
N VAL A 169 -7.42 -0.03 -4.28
CA VAL A 169 -8.52 -0.23 -5.22
C VAL A 169 -9.78 0.47 -4.69
N VAL A 170 -10.43 1.26 -5.54
CA VAL A 170 -11.76 1.81 -5.28
C VAL A 170 -12.78 0.99 -6.07
N LEU A 171 -13.49 0.10 -5.37
CA LEU A 171 -14.57 -0.71 -5.93
C LEU A 171 -15.86 0.10 -5.90
N MET A 172 -16.38 0.47 -7.09
CA MET A 172 -17.66 1.16 -7.21
C MET A 172 -18.78 0.19 -7.54
N MET A 173 -19.86 0.29 -6.77
CA MET A 173 -21.08 -0.51 -6.95
C MET A 173 -22.32 0.38 -7.04
N ASP A 174 -23.31 -0.07 -7.82
CA ASP A 174 -24.59 0.58 -7.95
C ASP A 174 -25.55 0.04 -6.89
N SER A 175 -25.92 0.86 -5.91
CA SER A 175 -26.79 0.47 -4.82
C SER A 175 -28.27 0.34 -5.23
N SER A 176 -28.64 0.82 -6.42
CA SER A 176 -30.03 0.76 -6.91
C SER A 176 -30.45 -0.61 -7.47
N ARG A 177 -29.54 -1.58 -7.52
CA ARG A 177 -29.77 -2.92 -8.03
C ARG A 177 -29.11 -3.98 -7.14
N GLU A 178 -29.58 -5.21 -7.28
CA GLU A 178 -28.94 -6.36 -6.61
C GLU A 178 -27.58 -6.70 -7.21
N VAL A 179 -26.74 -7.30 -6.36
CA VAL A 179 -25.41 -7.78 -6.76
C VAL A 179 -25.57 -9.00 -7.65
N ASP A 180 -25.05 -8.95 -8.86
CA ASP A 180 -25.06 -10.04 -9.82
C ASP A 180 -23.70 -10.77 -9.93
N ASP A 181 -23.60 -11.74 -10.84
CA ASP A 181 -22.42 -12.57 -10.96
C ASP A 181 -21.19 -11.80 -11.50
N GLU A 182 -21.39 -10.76 -12.31
CA GLU A 182 -20.28 -9.90 -12.75
C GLU A 182 -19.74 -9.05 -11.59
N ASP A 183 -20.60 -8.55 -10.71
CA ASP A 183 -20.15 -7.85 -9.50
C ASP A 183 -19.33 -8.79 -8.60
N LYS A 184 -19.75 -10.05 -8.45
CA LYS A 184 -19.00 -11.07 -7.69
C LYS A 184 -17.62 -11.34 -8.28
N LEU A 185 -17.49 -11.39 -9.61
CA LEU A 185 -16.20 -11.55 -10.27
C LEU A 185 -15.25 -10.39 -9.98
N ILE A 186 -15.76 -9.14 -9.97
CA ILE A 186 -14.96 -7.97 -9.62
C ILE A 186 -14.57 -7.99 -8.14
N ILE A 187 -15.51 -8.34 -7.24
CA ILE A 187 -15.24 -8.49 -5.81
C ILE A 187 -14.14 -9.52 -5.57
N ASP A 188 -14.22 -10.67 -6.24
CA ASP A 188 -13.21 -11.72 -6.12
C ASP A 188 -11.83 -11.26 -6.63
N ALA A 189 -11.80 -10.44 -7.68
CA ALA A 189 -10.55 -9.93 -8.21
C ALA A 189 -9.84 -8.93 -7.25
N VAL A 190 -10.57 -8.26 -6.37
CA VAL A 190 -10.00 -7.24 -5.47
C VAL A 190 -9.79 -7.72 -4.04
N LYS A 191 -10.30 -8.90 -3.66
CA LYS A 191 -10.34 -9.39 -2.26
C LYS A 191 -8.97 -9.46 -1.56
N ASP A 192 -7.91 -9.73 -2.33
CA ASP A 192 -6.54 -9.85 -1.81
C ASP A 192 -5.78 -8.51 -1.81
N LYS A 193 -6.42 -7.41 -2.23
CA LYS A 193 -5.88 -6.07 -2.26
C LYS A 193 -6.46 -5.19 -1.15
N LYS A 194 -5.78 -4.10 -0.85
CA LYS A 194 -6.41 -3.02 -0.04
C LYS A 194 -7.47 -2.35 -0.89
N TYR A 195 -8.73 -2.43 -0.51
CA TYR A 195 -9.80 -1.80 -1.26
C TYR A 195 -10.80 -1.06 -0.38
N ILE A 196 -11.46 -0.08 -1.01
CA ILE A 196 -12.59 0.67 -0.44
C ILE A 196 -13.79 0.45 -1.35
N THR A 197 -14.92 0.05 -0.80
CA THR A 197 -16.17 -0.06 -1.56
C THR A 197 -16.96 1.23 -1.48
N LEU A 198 -17.33 1.79 -2.64
CA LEU A 198 -18.22 2.93 -2.77
C LEU A 198 -19.56 2.49 -3.35
N LEU A 199 -20.61 2.67 -2.57
CA LEU A 199 -21.99 2.46 -3.01
C LEU A 199 -22.53 3.76 -3.61
N ASN A 200 -22.73 3.77 -4.92
CA ASN A 200 -23.22 4.94 -5.65
C ASN A 200 -24.75 4.82 -5.91
N LYS A 201 -25.37 5.90 -6.35
CA LYS A 201 -26.80 6.00 -6.68
C LYS A 201 -27.74 5.67 -5.52
N ILE A 202 -27.32 6.00 -4.31
CA ILE A 202 -28.13 5.81 -3.09
C ILE A 202 -29.44 6.61 -3.11
N ASP A 203 -29.51 7.67 -3.91
CA ASP A 203 -30.66 8.50 -4.17
C ASP A 203 -31.77 7.78 -4.96
N LEU A 204 -31.42 6.70 -5.66
CA LEU A 204 -32.39 5.89 -6.43
C LEU A 204 -33.02 4.77 -5.60
N ASN A 205 -32.48 4.47 -4.44
CA ASN A 205 -33.02 3.52 -3.49
C ASN A 205 -34.09 4.22 -2.62
N ARG A 206 -35.33 4.25 -3.11
CA ARG A 206 -36.51 4.66 -2.35
C ARG A 206 -37.47 3.51 -2.18
#